data_02af80488089fc2eaf7373ca2d4b2e9e
#
_entry.id   02af80488089fc2eaf7373ca2d4b2e9e
#
_cell.length_a   1.000
_cell.length_b   1.000
_cell.length_c   1.000
_cell.angle_alpha   90.00
_cell.angle_beta   90.00
_cell.angle_gamma   90.00
#
_symmetry.space_group_name_H-M   'P 1'
#
loop_
_entity.id
_entity.type
_entity.pdbx_description
1 polymer ?
#
loop_
_entity_poly.entity_id
_entity_poly.type
_entity_poly.pdbx_seq_one_letter_code
_entity_poly.pdbx_strand_id
1 'polypeptide(L)'
;YGVPDDADWSLEEVWHQANPSLGYTIDIEKVRNAYLSAKDNPAEENIFRQLRLNQWVKQSTRWMQMEKWDACAFPVDERELLDRECYGGLDLSSSIDITAFVLVFPPRDDLEKYVILPYFWIPEENMVQRVRRDHVPYDVWEKQGMLMTTEGNVIHYGFIESYIDSLGKKFHIKEIAFDRWGAVQMVQNLEELGFTVVPFGQGFKDMSPPSKELMKLTLEQKLAHGGHPVLRWMMDNIFVRTDPAGNIKPDKEKSTEKIDGAVAAVMALDRAIRNGGSSGSVYDDRGILVF
;
A
#
# COMPACT_ATOMS: atom_id res chain seq x y z
N TYR A 1 -26.07 22.37 4.71
CA TYR A 1 -25.91 22.12 3.28
C TYR A 1 -24.73 21.15 3.06
N GLY A 2 -24.84 20.27 2.09
CA GLY A 2 -23.84 19.29 1.70
C GLY A 2 -24.28 18.59 0.43
N VAL A 3 -23.41 17.79 -0.17
CA VAL A 3 -23.70 17.00 -1.37
C VAL A 3 -23.50 15.51 -1.10
N PRO A 4 -24.17 14.61 -1.84
CA PRO A 4 -23.95 13.17 -1.73
C PRO A 4 -22.47 12.78 -1.92
N ASP A 5 -22.06 11.65 -1.33
CA ASP A 5 -20.65 11.21 -1.39
C ASP A 5 -20.20 10.83 -2.80
N ASP A 6 -21.14 10.44 -3.67
CA ASP A 6 -20.93 10.08 -5.08
C ASP A 6 -21.05 11.28 -6.05
N ALA A 7 -21.31 12.50 -5.55
CA ALA A 7 -21.41 13.68 -6.38
C ALA A 7 -20.06 14.00 -7.05
N ASP A 8 -20.13 14.37 -8.34
CA ASP A 8 -18.95 14.80 -9.09
C ASP A 8 -18.42 16.14 -8.57
N TRP A 9 -17.39 16.08 -7.75
CA TRP A 9 -16.80 17.25 -7.10
C TRP A 9 -16.04 18.19 -8.05
N SER A 10 -15.89 17.84 -9.32
CA SER A 10 -15.29 18.71 -10.34
C SER A 10 -16.25 19.77 -10.86
N LEU A 11 -17.55 19.59 -10.64
CA LEU A 11 -18.58 20.47 -11.18
C LEU A 11 -18.91 21.65 -10.26
N GLU A 12 -18.85 22.86 -10.79
CA GLU A 12 -19.17 24.09 -10.03
C GLU A 12 -20.62 24.09 -9.50
N GLU A 13 -21.54 23.43 -10.19
CA GLU A 13 -22.93 23.26 -9.76
C GLU A 13 -23.02 22.51 -8.42
N VAL A 14 -22.16 21.52 -8.24
CA VAL A 14 -22.04 20.75 -6.99
C VAL A 14 -21.50 21.64 -5.85
N TRP A 15 -20.56 22.55 -6.18
CA TRP A 15 -20.05 23.52 -5.19
C TRP A 15 -21.13 24.48 -4.72
N HIS A 16 -22.02 24.95 -5.64
CA HIS A 16 -23.16 25.78 -5.30
C HIS A 16 -24.20 25.08 -4.41
N GLN A 17 -24.44 23.78 -4.61
CA GLN A 17 -25.34 22.99 -3.76
C GLN A 17 -24.85 22.93 -2.32
N ALA A 18 -23.55 22.74 -2.10
CA ALA A 18 -22.95 22.73 -0.77
C ALA A 18 -22.83 24.12 -0.16
N ASN A 19 -22.63 25.15 -0.98
CA ASN A 19 -22.36 26.53 -0.56
C ASN A 19 -23.34 27.51 -1.22
N PRO A 20 -24.56 27.69 -0.67
CA PRO A 20 -25.56 28.60 -1.25
C PRO A 20 -25.12 30.06 -1.37
N SER A 21 -24.10 30.46 -0.60
CA SER A 21 -23.53 31.82 -0.62
C SER A 21 -22.32 31.97 -1.58
N LEU A 22 -22.03 30.93 -2.39
CA LEU A 22 -20.96 30.97 -3.37
C LEU A 22 -21.27 32.02 -4.47
N GLY A 23 -20.30 32.86 -4.75
CA GLY A 23 -20.49 34.01 -5.65
C GLY A 23 -21.02 35.29 -4.97
N TYR A 24 -21.48 35.21 -3.70
CA TYR A 24 -21.95 36.35 -2.91
C TYR A 24 -20.98 36.69 -1.77
N THR A 25 -20.87 35.82 -0.76
CA THR A 25 -19.96 35.99 0.37
C THR A 25 -18.71 35.10 0.27
N ILE A 26 -18.80 34.02 -0.47
CA ILE A 26 -17.70 33.14 -0.78
C ILE A 26 -17.28 33.40 -2.23
N ASP A 27 -16.02 33.81 -2.40
CA ASP A 27 -15.42 34.04 -3.71
C ASP A 27 -15.24 32.72 -4.48
N ILE A 28 -15.87 32.64 -5.67
CA ILE A 28 -15.82 31.45 -6.51
C ILE A 28 -14.39 31.12 -7.00
N GLU A 29 -13.57 32.16 -7.25
CA GLU A 29 -12.19 31.96 -7.66
C GLU A 29 -11.35 31.30 -6.59
N LYS A 30 -11.62 31.59 -5.31
CA LYS A 30 -10.94 30.91 -4.20
C LYS A 30 -11.29 29.43 -4.12
N VAL A 31 -12.57 29.08 -4.42
CA VAL A 31 -12.99 27.66 -4.44
C VAL A 31 -12.42 26.95 -5.67
N ARG A 32 -12.39 27.63 -6.83
CA ARG A 32 -11.79 27.10 -8.06
C ARG A 32 -10.28 26.83 -7.88
N ASN A 33 -9.55 27.76 -7.28
CA ASN A 33 -8.12 27.58 -6.98
C ASN A 33 -7.90 26.43 -5.98
N ALA A 34 -8.73 26.30 -4.95
CA ALA A 34 -8.68 25.19 -4.02
C ALA A 34 -8.98 23.84 -4.71
N TYR A 35 -9.92 23.81 -5.66
CA TYR A 35 -10.17 22.62 -6.49
C TYR A 35 -8.97 22.26 -7.36
N LEU A 36 -8.37 23.26 -8.05
CA LEU A 36 -7.21 23.02 -8.90
C LEU A 36 -6.01 22.49 -8.11
N SER A 37 -5.81 22.97 -6.88
CA SER A 37 -4.78 22.43 -5.97
C SER A 37 -5.11 20.99 -5.54
N ALA A 38 -6.37 20.70 -5.26
CA ALA A 38 -6.84 19.41 -4.79
C ALA A 38 -6.90 18.33 -5.89
N LYS A 39 -7.12 18.74 -7.15
CA LYS A 39 -7.36 17.83 -8.28
C LYS A 39 -6.22 16.82 -8.47
N ASP A 40 -4.99 17.23 -8.29
CA ASP A 40 -3.80 16.40 -8.51
C ASP A 40 -3.11 16.02 -7.18
N ASN A 41 -3.73 16.37 -6.03
CA ASN A 41 -3.20 16.09 -4.70
C ASN A 41 -4.23 15.37 -3.82
N PRO A 42 -4.09 14.06 -3.62
CA PRO A 42 -5.04 13.26 -2.82
C PRO A 42 -5.26 13.75 -1.38
N ALA A 43 -4.22 14.34 -0.78
CA ALA A 43 -4.32 14.88 0.57
C ALA A 43 -5.24 16.11 0.62
N GLU A 44 -5.19 16.97 -0.41
CA GLU A 44 -6.02 18.16 -0.52
C GLU A 44 -7.43 17.86 -1.02
N GLU A 45 -7.63 16.78 -1.80
CA GLU A 45 -8.96 16.34 -2.25
C GLU A 45 -9.88 16.10 -1.05
N ASN A 46 -9.45 15.33 -0.07
CA ASN A 46 -10.25 15.06 1.12
C ASN A 46 -10.57 16.34 1.92
N ILE A 47 -9.61 17.25 2.02
CA ILE A 47 -9.82 18.56 2.66
C ILE A 47 -10.86 19.37 1.89
N PHE A 48 -10.77 19.39 0.56
CA PHE A 48 -11.73 20.08 -0.30
C PHE A 48 -13.15 19.48 -0.14
N ARG A 49 -13.27 18.16 -0.22
CA ARG A 49 -14.55 17.44 -0.04
C ARG A 49 -15.15 17.71 1.33
N GLN A 50 -14.36 17.63 2.39
CA GLN A 50 -14.82 17.86 3.76
C GLN A 50 -15.22 19.32 3.99
N LEU A 51 -14.34 20.27 3.68
CA LEU A 51 -14.54 21.67 4.05
C LEU A 51 -15.35 22.49 3.06
N ARG A 52 -15.43 22.07 1.77
CA ARG A 52 -16.16 22.80 0.73
C ARG A 52 -17.47 22.13 0.33
N LEU A 53 -17.55 20.80 0.42
CA LEU A 53 -18.71 20.04 -0.02
C LEU A 53 -19.50 19.43 1.15
N ASN A 54 -18.95 19.51 2.37
CA ASN A 54 -19.50 18.90 3.58
C ASN A 54 -19.79 17.41 3.40
N GLN A 55 -18.89 16.74 2.66
CA GLN A 55 -18.93 15.28 2.51
C GLN A 55 -18.21 14.61 3.68
N TRP A 56 -18.70 13.44 4.08
CA TRP A 56 -17.99 12.58 5.02
C TRP A 56 -16.82 11.92 4.31
N VAL A 57 -15.59 12.18 4.76
CA VAL A 57 -14.39 11.55 4.23
C VAL A 57 -13.80 10.61 5.28
N LYS A 58 -13.37 9.44 4.86
CA LYS A 58 -12.81 8.42 5.76
C LYS A 58 -11.53 8.90 6.46
N GLN A 59 -10.78 9.76 5.80
CA GLN A 59 -9.53 10.35 6.32
C GLN A 59 -9.46 11.83 5.97
N SER A 60 -8.87 12.63 6.88
CA SER A 60 -8.58 14.05 6.61
C SER A 60 -7.48 14.24 5.56
N THR A 61 -6.62 13.25 5.37
CA THR A 61 -5.53 13.21 4.39
C THR A 61 -5.42 11.84 3.76
N ARG A 62 -5.91 11.70 2.52
CA ARG A 62 -5.75 10.47 1.74
C ARG A 62 -4.37 10.49 1.07
N TRP A 63 -3.62 9.40 1.20
CA TRP A 63 -2.31 9.28 0.56
C TRP A 63 -2.41 8.93 -0.92
N MET A 64 -3.26 7.94 -1.27
CA MET A 64 -3.38 7.42 -2.62
C MET A 64 -4.76 7.73 -3.21
N GLN A 65 -4.80 8.21 -4.45
CA GLN A 65 -6.04 8.26 -5.23
C GLN A 65 -6.42 6.85 -5.65
N MET A 66 -7.52 6.33 -5.08
CA MET A 66 -7.91 4.94 -5.32
C MET A 66 -8.28 4.67 -6.78
N GLU A 67 -8.76 5.67 -7.51
CA GLU A 67 -8.98 5.57 -8.96
C GLU A 67 -7.70 5.27 -9.73
N LYS A 68 -6.56 5.89 -9.32
CA LYS A 68 -5.24 5.64 -9.92
C LYS A 68 -4.70 4.27 -9.54
N TRP A 69 -4.91 3.88 -8.27
CA TRP A 69 -4.59 2.53 -7.81
C TRP A 69 -5.39 1.49 -8.60
N ASP A 70 -6.70 1.65 -8.70
CA ASP A 70 -7.59 0.74 -9.44
C ASP A 70 -7.24 0.65 -10.93
N ALA A 71 -6.74 1.73 -11.53
CA ALA A 71 -6.23 1.74 -12.90
C ALA A 71 -4.96 0.87 -13.08
N CYS A 72 -4.29 0.47 -11.99
CA CYS A 72 -3.16 -0.47 -11.98
C CYS A 72 -3.60 -1.93 -11.73
N ALA A 73 -4.90 -2.24 -11.71
CA ALA A 73 -5.44 -3.59 -11.51
C ALA A 73 -5.28 -4.49 -12.75
N PHE A 74 -4.16 -4.35 -13.48
CA PHE A 74 -3.84 -5.23 -14.60
C PHE A 74 -3.78 -6.68 -14.11
N PRO A 75 -4.33 -7.65 -14.89
CA PRO A 75 -4.29 -9.06 -14.55
C PRO A 75 -2.86 -9.54 -14.30
N VAL A 76 -2.69 -10.37 -13.28
CA VAL A 76 -1.41 -11.02 -12.95
C VAL A 76 -1.60 -12.52 -13.13
N ASP A 77 -0.81 -13.11 -14.03
CA ASP A 77 -0.74 -14.57 -14.19
C ASP A 77 0.54 -15.09 -13.52
N GLU A 78 0.39 -15.82 -12.42
CA GLU A 78 1.53 -16.39 -11.68
C GLU A 78 2.41 -17.30 -12.54
N ARG A 79 1.88 -17.90 -13.61
CA ARG A 79 2.65 -18.78 -14.51
C ARG A 79 3.71 -18.00 -15.30
N GLU A 80 3.46 -16.71 -15.57
CA GLU A 80 4.42 -15.84 -16.24
C GLU A 80 5.51 -15.33 -15.29
N LEU A 81 5.32 -15.54 -13.99
CA LEU A 81 6.25 -15.14 -12.94
C LEU A 81 7.14 -16.28 -12.45
N LEU A 82 6.92 -17.51 -12.93
CA LEU A 82 7.75 -18.68 -12.56
C LEU A 82 9.23 -18.41 -12.84
N ASP A 83 10.07 -18.79 -11.88
CA ASP A 83 11.54 -18.61 -11.91
C ASP A 83 12.03 -17.15 -12.07
N ARG A 84 11.11 -16.17 -12.00
CA ARG A 84 11.50 -14.75 -12.03
C ARG A 84 12.07 -14.31 -10.69
N GLU A 85 13.05 -13.41 -10.79
CA GLU A 85 13.58 -12.70 -9.62
C GLU A 85 12.51 -11.81 -9.01
N CYS A 86 12.39 -11.87 -7.69
CA CYS A 86 11.46 -11.02 -6.92
C CYS A 86 12.03 -10.73 -5.53
N TYR A 87 11.38 -9.78 -4.87
CA TYR A 87 11.75 -9.30 -3.54
C TYR A 87 10.54 -9.36 -2.63
N GLY A 88 10.73 -9.87 -1.42
CA GLY A 88 9.68 -10.01 -0.42
C GLY A 88 9.67 -8.86 0.58
N GLY A 89 8.47 -8.53 1.07
CA GLY A 89 8.28 -7.71 2.25
C GLY A 89 7.38 -8.45 3.22
N LEU A 90 7.81 -8.60 4.47
CA LEU A 90 7.10 -9.31 5.51
C LEU A 90 6.76 -8.35 6.63
N ASP A 91 5.47 -8.12 6.85
CA ASP A 91 4.95 -7.33 7.97
C ASP A 91 4.14 -8.26 8.89
N LEU A 92 4.74 -8.60 10.02
CA LEU A 92 4.15 -9.47 11.02
C LEU A 92 3.29 -8.66 11.96
N SER A 93 2.06 -9.07 12.11
CA SER A 93 1.19 -8.54 13.16
C SER A 93 1.50 -9.16 14.52
N SER A 94 1.12 -8.45 15.58
CA SER A 94 0.97 -9.10 16.88
C SER A 94 -0.11 -10.17 16.82
N SER A 95 0.14 -11.31 17.39
CA SER A 95 -0.61 -12.57 17.55
C SER A 95 -2.04 -12.71 16.98
N ILE A 96 -2.83 -11.64 16.89
CA ILE A 96 -4.26 -11.70 16.55
C ILE A 96 -4.63 -10.85 15.31
N ASP A 97 -3.70 -10.18 14.68
CA ASP A 97 -3.95 -9.30 13.53
C ASP A 97 -3.59 -9.96 12.18
N ILE A 98 -3.77 -9.22 11.07
CA ILE A 98 -3.40 -9.70 9.74
C ILE A 98 -1.88 -9.66 9.59
N THR A 99 -1.30 -10.78 9.20
CA THR A 99 0.09 -10.84 8.73
C THR A 99 0.11 -10.76 7.22
N ALA A 100 1.03 -9.99 6.67
CA ALA A 100 1.17 -9.77 5.25
C ALA A 100 2.57 -10.16 4.74
N PHE A 101 2.61 -10.90 3.65
CA PHE A 101 3.80 -11.13 2.84
C PHE A 101 3.52 -10.69 1.41
N VAL A 102 4.34 -9.81 0.88
CA VAL A 102 4.14 -9.27 -0.46
C VAL A 102 5.40 -9.49 -1.29
N LEU A 103 5.24 -10.07 -2.48
CA LEU A 103 6.31 -10.18 -3.47
C LEU A 103 6.19 -9.05 -4.48
N VAL A 104 7.32 -8.44 -4.82
CA VAL A 104 7.43 -7.45 -5.90
C VAL A 104 8.42 -7.97 -6.93
N PHE A 105 7.95 -8.09 -8.16
CA PHE A 105 8.74 -8.49 -9.33
C PHE A 105 9.12 -7.23 -10.11
N PRO A 106 10.41 -6.90 -10.23
CA PRO A 106 10.84 -5.77 -11.06
C PRO A 106 10.58 -6.04 -12.54
N PRO A 107 10.40 -4.99 -13.36
CA PRO A 107 10.28 -5.13 -14.81
C PRO A 107 11.62 -5.65 -15.40
N ARG A 108 11.53 -6.44 -16.48
CA ARG A 108 12.69 -6.92 -17.24
C ARG A 108 13.16 -5.91 -18.29
N ASP A 109 12.25 -5.03 -18.70
CA ASP A 109 12.51 -3.96 -19.66
C ASP A 109 11.62 -2.74 -19.36
N ASP A 110 11.79 -1.65 -20.10
CA ASP A 110 11.10 -0.38 -19.88
C ASP A 110 9.58 -0.44 -20.18
N LEU A 111 9.10 -1.47 -20.87
CA LEU A 111 7.70 -1.66 -21.23
C LEU A 111 6.93 -2.48 -20.20
N GLU A 112 7.63 -3.30 -19.40
CA GLU A 112 7.02 -4.08 -18.34
C GLU A 112 6.65 -3.20 -17.13
N LYS A 113 5.80 -3.76 -16.30
CA LYS A 113 5.36 -3.15 -15.03
C LYS A 113 5.99 -3.89 -13.85
N TYR A 114 6.13 -3.19 -12.73
CA TYR A 114 6.32 -3.86 -11.46
C TYR A 114 5.08 -4.68 -11.14
N VAL A 115 5.25 -5.97 -10.85
CA VAL A 115 4.14 -6.84 -10.45
C VAL A 115 4.15 -6.98 -8.94
N ILE A 116 2.98 -6.79 -8.31
CA ILE A 116 2.78 -6.95 -6.87
C ILE A 116 1.89 -8.17 -6.64
N LEU A 117 2.39 -9.13 -5.88
CA LEU A 117 1.69 -10.37 -5.55
C LEU A 117 1.61 -10.52 -4.03
N PRO A 118 0.46 -10.20 -3.42
CA PRO A 118 0.29 -10.19 -1.97
C PRO A 118 -0.29 -11.51 -1.44
N TYR A 119 0.11 -11.86 -0.22
CA TYR A 119 -0.40 -12.98 0.57
C TYR A 119 -0.73 -12.50 1.97
N PHE A 120 -1.87 -12.96 2.52
CA PHE A 120 -2.38 -12.52 3.81
C PHE A 120 -2.83 -13.70 4.66
N TRP A 121 -2.61 -13.59 5.97
CA TRP A 121 -3.05 -14.58 6.96
C TRP A 121 -3.72 -13.92 8.14
N ILE A 122 -4.75 -14.60 8.66
CA ILE A 122 -5.49 -14.23 9.87
C ILE A 122 -5.79 -15.49 10.69
N PRO A 123 -5.84 -15.45 12.03
CA PRO A 123 -6.32 -16.58 12.82
C PRO A 123 -7.77 -16.93 12.49
N GLU A 124 -8.07 -18.21 12.34
CA GLU A 124 -9.42 -18.73 11.96
C GLU A 124 -10.46 -18.44 13.04
N GLU A 125 -10.09 -18.67 14.31
CA GLU A 125 -11.00 -18.45 15.43
C GLU A 125 -11.48 -17.00 15.50
N ASN A 126 -12.77 -16.85 15.81
CA ASN A 126 -13.41 -15.54 15.94
C ASN A 126 -13.54 -14.71 14.65
N MET A 127 -13.30 -15.27 13.47
CA MET A 127 -13.46 -14.55 12.20
C MET A 127 -14.83 -13.88 12.08
N VAL A 128 -15.92 -14.58 12.40
CA VAL A 128 -17.29 -14.04 12.37
C VAL A 128 -17.45 -12.86 13.34
N GLN A 129 -16.80 -12.92 14.50
CA GLN A 129 -16.84 -11.81 15.47
C GLN A 129 -16.03 -10.61 14.94
N ARG A 130 -14.89 -10.84 14.27
CA ARG A 130 -14.09 -9.80 13.64
C ARG A 130 -14.83 -9.12 12.51
N VAL A 131 -15.48 -9.88 11.62
CA VAL A 131 -16.32 -9.32 10.54
C VAL A 131 -17.36 -8.36 11.12
N ARG A 132 -18.01 -8.73 12.24
CA ARG A 132 -19.00 -7.88 12.90
C ARG A 132 -18.42 -6.64 13.60
N ARG A 133 -17.26 -6.79 14.22
CA ARG A 133 -16.58 -5.72 14.95
C ARG A 133 -15.96 -4.69 14.01
N ASP A 134 -15.24 -5.17 12.99
CA ASP A 134 -14.41 -4.35 12.11
C ASP A 134 -15.21 -3.90 10.87
N HIS A 135 -16.39 -4.49 10.62
CA HIS A 135 -17.21 -4.28 9.41
C HIS A 135 -16.45 -4.57 8.12
N VAL A 136 -15.51 -5.53 8.16
CA VAL A 136 -14.64 -5.94 7.06
C VAL A 136 -15.00 -7.37 6.64
N PRO A 137 -15.14 -7.67 5.33
CA PRO A 137 -15.62 -8.97 4.85
C PRO A 137 -14.50 -10.04 4.78
N TYR A 138 -13.85 -10.32 5.90
CA TYR A 138 -12.75 -11.29 5.98
C TYR A 138 -13.19 -12.69 5.54
N ASP A 139 -14.40 -13.09 5.89
CA ASP A 139 -15.00 -14.39 5.53
C ASP A 139 -15.27 -14.51 4.02
N VAL A 140 -15.55 -13.39 3.34
CA VAL A 140 -15.72 -13.36 1.89
C VAL A 140 -14.35 -13.52 1.22
N TRP A 141 -13.35 -12.79 1.68
CA TRP A 141 -11.99 -12.86 1.15
C TRP A 141 -11.34 -14.23 1.37
N GLU A 142 -11.62 -14.87 2.50
CA GLU A 142 -11.18 -16.24 2.79
C GLU A 142 -11.78 -17.23 1.78
N LYS A 143 -13.11 -17.20 1.59
CA LYS A 143 -13.79 -18.04 0.60
C LYS A 143 -13.33 -17.83 -0.84
N GLN A 144 -12.86 -16.63 -1.17
CA GLN A 144 -12.29 -16.30 -2.47
C GLN A 144 -10.81 -16.70 -2.60
N GLY A 145 -10.17 -17.19 -1.54
CA GLY A 145 -8.74 -17.50 -1.50
C GLY A 145 -7.83 -16.27 -1.47
N MET A 146 -8.38 -15.09 -1.16
CA MET A 146 -7.63 -13.83 -1.09
C MET A 146 -7.07 -13.57 0.31
N LEU A 147 -7.51 -14.32 1.30
CA LEU A 147 -7.05 -14.28 2.67
C LEU A 147 -6.98 -15.72 3.17
N MET A 148 -5.85 -16.11 3.73
CA MET A 148 -5.65 -17.45 4.30
C MET A 148 -5.89 -17.42 5.80
N THR A 149 -6.30 -18.55 6.35
CA THR A 149 -6.46 -18.73 7.79
C THR A 149 -5.36 -19.60 8.37
N THR A 150 -4.98 -19.33 9.62
CA THR A 150 -4.20 -20.26 10.43
C THR A 150 -5.07 -20.79 11.56
N GLU A 151 -4.90 -22.07 11.89
CA GLU A 151 -5.67 -22.74 12.94
C GLU A 151 -5.51 -22.02 14.30
N GLY A 152 -6.60 -21.93 15.07
CA GLY A 152 -6.62 -21.34 16.39
C GLY A 152 -6.86 -19.83 16.41
N ASN A 153 -6.54 -19.21 17.56
CA ASN A 153 -6.82 -17.80 17.84
C ASN A 153 -5.60 -16.86 17.70
N VAL A 154 -4.45 -17.42 17.33
CA VAL A 154 -3.19 -16.71 17.09
C VAL A 154 -2.59 -17.12 15.74
N ILE A 155 -1.78 -16.24 15.16
CA ILE A 155 -1.05 -16.55 13.93
C ILE A 155 -0.02 -17.64 14.18
N HIS A 156 -0.04 -18.71 13.39
CA HIS A 156 0.96 -19.75 13.36
C HIS A 156 2.06 -19.45 12.35
N TYR A 157 3.19 -18.92 12.82
CA TYR A 157 4.32 -18.54 11.95
C TYR A 157 4.90 -19.70 11.15
N GLY A 158 4.94 -20.91 11.71
CA GLY A 158 5.41 -22.10 10.99
C GLY A 158 4.61 -22.41 9.72
N PHE A 159 3.31 -22.09 9.70
CA PHE A 159 2.48 -22.20 8.49
C PHE A 159 2.93 -21.18 7.43
N ILE A 160 3.18 -19.92 7.85
CA ILE A 160 3.64 -18.86 6.96
C ILE A 160 5.03 -19.16 6.41
N GLU A 161 5.95 -19.65 7.25
CA GLU A 161 7.31 -20.06 6.85
C GLU A 161 7.25 -21.15 5.78
N SER A 162 6.44 -22.20 6.00
CA SER A 162 6.23 -23.28 5.03
C SER A 162 5.63 -22.77 3.72
N TYR A 163 4.74 -21.79 3.79
CA TYR A 163 4.14 -21.18 2.60
C TYR A 163 5.18 -20.35 1.83
N ILE A 164 5.98 -19.54 2.52
CA ILE A 164 7.10 -18.78 1.92
C ILE A 164 8.12 -19.73 1.27
N ASP A 165 8.46 -20.85 1.91
CA ASP A 165 9.32 -21.90 1.32
C ASP A 165 8.70 -22.44 0.01
N SER A 166 7.39 -22.68 -0.01
CA SER A 166 6.70 -23.10 -1.23
C SER A 166 6.74 -22.07 -2.35
N LEU A 167 6.69 -20.78 -2.00
CA LEU A 167 6.85 -19.69 -2.97
C LEU A 167 8.29 -19.58 -3.48
N GLY A 168 9.29 -19.81 -2.62
CA GLY A 168 10.70 -19.87 -3.02
C GLY A 168 11.03 -20.98 -4.00
N LYS A 169 10.19 -22.02 -4.08
CA LYS A 169 10.26 -23.08 -5.10
C LYS A 169 9.63 -22.71 -6.43
N LYS A 170 8.76 -21.68 -6.44
CA LYS A 170 8.09 -21.17 -7.65
C LYS A 170 8.81 -19.95 -8.23
N PHE A 171 9.31 -19.08 -7.35
CA PHE A 171 9.87 -17.79 -7.70
C PHE A 171 11.28 -17.66 -7.14
N HIS A 172 12.12 -16.89 -7.81
CA HIS A 172 13.47 -16.64 -7.32
C HIS A 172 13.45 -15.44 -6.35
N ILE A 173 13.10 -15.69 -5.08
CA ILE A 173 13.08 -14.66 -4.03
C ILE A 173 14.52 -14.32 -3.63
N LYS A 174 14.98 -13.12 -4.00
CA LYS A 174 16.36 -12.66 -3.77
C LYS A 174 16.58 -12.21 -2.33
N GLU A 175 15.63 -11.43 -1.79
CA GLU A 175 15.68 -10.89 -0.45
C GLU A 175 14.28 -10.76 0.12
N ILE A 176 14.15 -10.86 1.44
CA ILE A 176 12.92 -10.62 2.19
C ILE A 176 13.19 -9.51 3.19
N ALA A 177 12.60 -8.32 2.98
CA ALA A 177 12.62 -7.24 3.96
C ALA A 177 11.61 -7.52 5.08
N PHE A 178 12.00 -7.31 6.32
CA PHE A 178 11.14 -7.49 7.50
C PHE A 178 11.34 -6.38 8.53
N ASP A 179 10.31 -6.11 9.33
CA ASP A 179 10.45 -5.19 10.45
C ASP A 179 11.33 -5.82 11.56
N ARG A 180 12.41 -5.11 11.92
CA ARG A 180 13.41 -5.58 12.90
C ARG A 180 12.86 -5.83 14.32
N TRP A 181 11.65 -5.40 14.62
CA TRP A 181 11.11 -5.37 15.98
C TRP A 181 10.10 -6.48 16.30
N GLY A 182 10.28 -7.69 15.95
CA GLY A 182 9.31 -8.68 16.41
C GLY A 182 9.40 -10.10 15.88
N ALA A 183 10.40 -10.42 15.10
CA ALA A 183 10.39 -11.67 14.34
C ALA A 183 11.69 -12.50 14.42
N VAL A 184 12.44 -12.42 15.51
CA VAL A 184 13.77 -13.06 15.62
C VAL A 184 13.73 -14.54 15.23
N GLN A 185 12.76 -15.31 15.75
CA GLN A 185 12.67 -16.74 15.46
C GLN A 185 12.31 -16.99 14.00
N MET A 186 11.34 -16.25 13.46
CA MET A 186 10.93 -16.41 12.06
C MET A 186 12.06 -16.05 11.08
N VAL A 187 12.84 -15.02 11.40
CA VAL A 187 14.03 -14.65 10.61
C VAL A 187 15.02 -15.80 10.57
N GLN A 188 15.36 -16.38 11.74
CA GLN A 188 16.28 -17.52 11.82
C GLN A 188 15.76 -18.72 11.00
N ASN A 189 14.47 -19.03 11.12
CA ASN A 189 13.86 -20.13 10.38
C ASN A 189 13.91 -19.88 8.85
N LEU A 190 13.64 -18.65 8.39
CA LEU A 190 13.73 -18.31 6.96
C LEU A 190 15.17 -18.35 6.45
N GLU A 191 16.15 -17.91 7.26
CA GLU A 191 17.57 -18.02 6.93
C GLU A 191 18.02 -19.49 6.84
N GLU A 192 17.55 -20.35 7.76
CA GLU A 192 17.80 -21.80 7.71
C GLU A 192 17.17 -22.46 6.46
N LEU A 193 16.06 -21.93 5.95
CA LEU A 193 15.46 -22.33 4.68
C LEU A 193 16.22 -21.79 3.44
N GLY A 194 17.26 -20.98 3.65
CA GLY A 194 18.14 -20.46 2.60
C GLY A 194 17.73 -19.10 2.04
N PHE A 195 16.78 -18.39 2.66
CA PHE A 195 16.40 -17.05 2.25
C PHE A 195 17.36 -15.99 2.81
N THR A 196 17.61 -14.95 2.02
CA THR A 196 18.31 -13.76 2.50
C THR A 196 17.29 -12.82 3.13
N VAL A 197 17.34 -12.65 4.46
CA VAL A 197 16.41 -11.81 5.20
C VAL A 197 17.08 -10.50 5.60
N VAL A 198 16.46 -9.36 5.28
CA VAL A 198 17.07 -8.03 5.44
C VAL A 198 16.24 -7.20 6.42
N PRO A 199 16.84 -6.72 7.54
CA PRO A 199 16.11 -5.86 8.47
C PRO A 199 15.77 -4.52 7.82
N PHE A 200 14.51 -4.11 7.94
CA PHE A 200 13.99 -2.87 7.39
C PHE A 200 13.43 -1.97 8.51
N GLY A 201 13.76 -0.69 8.47
CA GLY A 201 13.27 0.29 9.44
C GLY A 201 11.95 0.91 8.98
N GLN A 202 10.93 0.95 9.85
CA GLN A 202 9.68 1.64 9.56
C GLN A 202 9.73 3.14 9.91
N GLY A 203 10.92 3.75 9.90
CA GLY A 203 11.14 5.19 10.07
C GLY A 203 11.03 5.96 8.75
N PHE A 204 11.02 7.30 8.84
CA PHE A 204 10.98 8.16 7.65
C PHE A 204 12.12 7.90 6.67
N LYS A 205 13.33 7.62 7.19
CA LYS A 205 14.53 7.38 6.37
C LYS A 205 14.34 6.21 5.40
N ASP A 206 13.81 5.09 5.90
CA ASP A 206 13.72 3.87 5.13
C ASP A 206 12.40 3.80 4.34
N MET A 207 11.29 4.29 4.93
CA MET A 207 9.96 4.21 4.31
C MET A 207 9.68 5.30 3.28
N SER A 208 10.29 6.50 3.40
CA SER A 208 9.92 7.63 2.53
C SER A 208 10.27 7.43 1.06
N PRO A 209 11.48 7.00 0.69
CA PRO A 209 11.82 6.81 -0.72
C PRO A 209 10.89 5.81 -1.43
N PRO A 210 10.71 4.57 -0.93
CA PRO A 210 9.86 3.59 -1.60
C PRO A 210 8.36 3.96 -1.54
N SER A 211 7.90 4.67 -0.52
CA SER A 211 6.52 5.18 -0.49
C SER A 211 6.26 6.20 -1.60
N LYS A 212 7.19 7.15 -1.79
CA LYS A 212 7.10 8.13 -2.88
C LYS A 212 7.18 7.45 -4.25
N GLU A 213 8.04 6.45 -4.40
CA GLU A 213 8.15 5.70 -5.65
C GLU A 213 6.90 4.87 -5.94
N LEU A 214 6.30 4.22 -4.92
CA LEU A 214 5.03 3.51 -5.07
C LEU A 214 3.92 4.44 -5.60
N MET A 215 3.82 5.65 -5.04
CA MET A 215 2.88 6.66 -5.53
C MET A 215 3.17 7.04 -6.98
N LYS A 216 4.41 7.32 -7.33
CA LYS A 216 4.83 7.68 -8.70
C LYS A 216 4.49 6.56 -9.69
N LEU A 217 4.86 5.31 -9.39
CA LEU A 217 4.56 4.14 -10.23
C LEU A 217 3.05 3.94 -10.41
N THR A 218 2.26 4.22 -9.37
CA THR A 218 0.78 4.19 -9.46
C THR A 218 0.26 5.27 -10.42
N LEU A 219 0.74 6.50 -10.29
CA LEU A 219 0.32 7.62 -11.16
C LEU A 219 0.72 7.38 -12.61
N GLU A 220 1.88 6.80 -12.85
CA GLU A 220 2.40 6.43 -14.19
C GLU A 220 1.80 5.12 -14.73
N GLN A 221 0.94 4.43 -13.97
CA GLN A 221 0.38 3.11 -14.29
C GLN A 221 1.45 2.06 -14.62
N LYS A 222 2.58 2.12 -13.92
CA LYS A 222 3.71 1.19 -14.04
C LYS A 222 3.66 0.06 -13.00
N LEU A 223 2.49 -0.20 -12.42
CA LEU A 223 2.20 -1.31 -11.51
C LEU A 223 1.19 -2.27 -12.12
N ALA A 224 1.26 -3.54 -11.71
CA ALA A 224 0.24 -4.55 -11.95
C ALA A 224 0.04 -5.32 -10.63
N HIS A 225 -1.14 -5.20 -10.01
CA HIS A 225 -1.45 -5.83 -8.72
C HIS A 225 -2.68 -6.73 -8.74
N GLY A 226 -3.20 -7.06 -9.93
CA GLY A 226 -4.29 -8.01 -10.11
C GLY A 226 -5.63 -7.59 -9.49
N GLY A 227 -5.75 -6.36 -8.97
CA GLY A 227 -6.97 -5.91 -8.29
C GLY A 227 -7.24 -6.63 -6.96
N HIS A 228 -6.20 -7.12 -6.26
CA HIS A 228 -6.34 -7.89 -5.01
C HIS A 228 -7.14 -7.11 -3.95
N PRO A 229 -8.31 -7.59 -3.50
CA PRO A 229 -9.25 -6.80 -2.69
C PRO A 229 -8.71 -6.45 -1.30
N VAL A 230 -7.97 -7.36 -0.65
CA VAL A 230 -7.38 -7.11 0.67
C VAL A 230 -6.30 -6.02 0.57
N LEU A 231 -5.42 -6.11 -0.43
CA LEU A 231 -4.38 -5.08 -0.64
C LEU A 231 -5.02 -3.73 -0.99
N ARG A 232 -6.04 -3.73 -1.85
CA ARG A 232 -6.79 -2.52 -2.19
C ARG A 232 -7.40 -1.85 -0.95
N TRP A 233 -8.05 -2.63 -0.09
CA TRP A 233 -8.61 -2.15 1.16
C TRP A 233 -7.53 -1.56 2.07
N MET A 234 -6.37 -2.21 2.20
CA MET A 234 -5.27 -1.71 3.00
C MET A 234 -4.67 -0.42 2.42
N MET A 235 -4.60 -0.27 1.09
CA MET A 235 -4.15 0.97 0.45
C MET A 235 -5.12 2.14 0.68
N ASP A 236 -6.43 1.89 0.70
CA ASP A 236 -7.46 2.92 0.99
C ASP A 236 -7.41 3.40 2.45
N ASN A 237 -6.92 2.55 3.36
CA ASN A 237 -6.84 2.86 4.79
C ASN A 237 -5.62 3.69 5.19
N ILE A 238 -4.60 3.80 4.35
CA ILE A 238 -3.33 4.41 4.74
C ILE A 238 -3.49 5.89 5.10
N PHE A 239 -3.08 6.22 6.32
CA PHE A 239 -2.69 7.57 6.69
C PHE A 239 -1.17 7.71 6.54
N VAL A 240 -0.71 8.80 5.96
CA VAL A 240 0.71 9.12 5.82
C VAL A 240 1.08 10.26 6.75
N ARG A 241 2.09 10.04 7.59
CA ARG A 241 2.74 11.08 8.37
C ARG A 241 3.82 11.75 7.53
N THR A 242 3.89 13.08 7.58
CA THR A 242 4.93 13.86 6.92
C THR A 242 5.78 14.56 7.97
N ASP A 243 7.11 14.57 7.80
CA ASP A 243 8.03 15.33 8.62
C ASP A 243 8.28 16.76 8.04
N PRO A 244 8.92 17.68 8.78
CA PRO A 244 9.20 19.03 8.27
C PRO A 244 10.09 19.07 7.01
N ALA A 245 10.84 18.00 6.72
CA ALA A 245 11.68 17.90 5.52
C ALA A 245 10.90 17.32 4.32
N GLY A 246 9.58 17.04 4.48
CA GLY A 246 8.74 16.46 3.43
C GLY A 246 8.95 14.96 3.21
N ASN A 247 9.58 14.27 4.15
CA ASN A 247 9.60 12.81 4.14
C ASN A 247 8.26 12.27 4.61
N ILE A 248 7.84 11.17 3.99
CA ILE A 248 6.57 10.51 4.30
C ILE A 248 6.78 9.11 4.81
N LYS A 249 5.84 8.62 5.64
CA LYS A 249 5.75 7.21 6.00
C LYS A 249 4.32 6.81 6.32
N PRO A 250 3.89 5.58 6.02
CA PRO A 250 2.65 5.01 6.55
C PRO A 250 2.62 5.06 8.08
N ASP A 251 1.48 5.41 8.64
CA ASP A 251 1.28 5.53 10.08
C ASP A 251 0.17 4.56 10.53
N LYS A 252 0.55 3.42 11.12
CA LYS A 252 -0.39 2.37 11.58
C LYS A 252 -1.36 2.87 12.66
N GLU A 253 -0.93 3.83 13.50
CA GLU A 253 -1.77 4.34 14.59
C GLU A 253 -2.88 5.27 14.09
N LYS A 254 -2.60 6.05 13.04
CA LYS A 254 -3.54 7.03 12.48
C LYS A 254 -4.30 6.51 11.27
N SER A 255 -3.92 5.38 10.73
CA SER A 255 -4.66 4.73 9.65
C SER A 255 -6.03 4.27 10.13
N THR A 256 -7.02 4.33 9.23
CA THR A 256 -8.43 4.04 9.58
C THR A 256 -8.61 2.60 10.02
N GLU A 257 -7.88 1.68 9.38
CA GLU A 257 -7.87 0.24 9.61
C GLU A 257 -6.47 -0.33 9.33
N LYS A 258 -6.37 -1.64 9.14
CA LYS A 258 -5.11 -2.36 8.88
C LYS A 258 -4.45 -1.93 7.57
N ILE A 259 -3.12 -1.80 7.60
CA ILE A 259 -2.30 -1.41 6.45
C ILE A 259 -1.07 -2.31 6.24
N ASP A 260 -1.02 -3.47 6.90
CA ASP A 260 0.16 -4.34 6.94
C ASP A 260 0.62 -4.77 5.54
N GLY A 261 -0.32 -5.08 4.63
CA GLY A 261 0.02 -5.39 3.25
C GLY A 261 0.59 -4.22 2.46
N ALA A 262 0.15 -3.01 2.75
CA ALA A 262 0.70 -1.83 2.13
C ALA A 262 2.12 -1.53 2.63
N VAL A 263 2.37 -1.70 3.94
CA VAL A 263 3.71 -1.60 4.53
C VAL A 263 4.64 -2.67 3.95
N ALA A 264 4.19 -3.92 3.86
CA ALA A 264 4.93 -5.02 3.24
C ALA A 264 5.24 -4.74 1.76
N ALA A 265 4.29 -4.20 0.99
CA ALA A 265 4.51 -3.81 -0.40
C ALA A 265 5.56 -2.71 -0.56
N VAL A 266 5.55 -1.71 0.33
CA VAL A 266 6.58 -0.63 0.35
C VAL A 266 7.95 -1.21 0.66
N MET A 267 8.07 -2.12 1.63
CA MET A 267 9.34 -2.77 1.97
C MET A 267 9.87 -3.64 0.82
N ALA A 268 9.02 -4.43 0.19
CA ALA A 268 9.39 -5.26 -0.97
C ALA A 268 9.82 -4.40 -2.16
N LEU A 269 9.09 -3.31 -2.40
CA LEU A 269 9.42 -2.37 -3.49
C LEU A 269 10.78 -1.70 -3.28
N ASP A 270 11.14 -1.32 -2.06
CA ASP A 270 12.48 -0.78 -1.76
C ASP A 270 13.59 -1.75 -2.21
N ARG A 271 13.42 -3.04 -1.88
CA ARG A 271 14.42 -4.06 -2.27
C ARG A 271 14.46 -4.25 -3.78
N ALA A 272 13.30 -4.28 -4.41
CA ALA A 272 13.19 -4.42 -5.87
C ALA A 272 13.85 -3.24 -6.62
N ILE A 273 13.69 -2.01 -6.13
CA ILE A 273 14.31 -0.82 -6.75
C ILE A 273 15.82 -0.84 -6.55
N ARG A 274 16.30 -1.16 -5.34
CA ARG A 274 17.75 -1.13 -5.04
C ARG A 274 18.54 -2.21 -5.79
N ASN A 275 17.93 -3.36 -6.03
CA ASN A 275 18.64 -4.53 -6.56
C ASN A 275 18.13 -4.96 -7.94
N GLY A 276 16.93 -4.53 -8.37
CA GLY A 276 16.28 -4.95 -9.62
C GLY A 276 16.72 -4.20 -10.89
N GLY A 277 17.61 -3.23 -10.77
CA GLY A 277 18.10 -2.45 -11.91
C GLY A 277 19.36 -3.07 -12.52
N SER A 278 19.23 -3.71 -13.68
CA SER A 278 20.37 -3.97 -14.57
C SER A 278 20.81 -2.73 -15.39
N SER A 279 20.19 -1.58 -15.15
CA SER A 279 20.62 -0.27 -15.68
C SER A 279 21.03 0.59 -14.50
N GLY A 280 22.34 0.96 -14.46
CA GLY A 280 22.98 1.68 -13.37
C GLY A 280 22.13 2.81 -12.80
N SER A 281 22.14 2.88 -11.49
CA SER A 281 21.47 3.94 -10.72
C SER A 281 21.78 5.30 -11.36
N VAL A 282 20.74 6.05 -11.71
CA VAL A 282 20.87 7.46 -12.17
C VAL A 282 21.60 8.33 -11.13
N TYR A 283 21.83 7.79 -9.93
CA TYR A 283 22.59 8.44 -8.85
C TYR A 283 24.08 8.14 -8.89
N ASP A 284 24.52 7.10 -9.61
CA ASP A 284 25.97 6.79 -9.75
C ASP A 284 26.66 7.68 -10.79
N ASP A 285 25.91 8.28 -11.72
CA ASP A 285 26.45 9.19 -12.75
C ASP A 285 26.55 10.66 -12.33
N ARG A 286 26.03 11.03 -11.15
CA ARG A 286 26.22 12.37 -10.59
C ARG A 286 27.34 12.35 -9.56
N GLY A 287 28.57 12.47 -10.04
CA GLY A 287 29.72 12.77 -9.20
C GLY A 287 29.44 13.92 -8.26
N ILE A 288 29.92 13.82 -7.02
CA ILE A 288 29.83 14.85 -6.00
C ILE A 288 30.50 16.12 -6.56
N LEU A 289 29.71 17.14 -6.89
CA LEU A 289 30.22 18.49 -7.10
C LEU A 289 30.56 19.07 -5.73
N VAL A 290 31.83 19.03 -5.38
CA VAL A 290 32.40 19.79 -4.25
C VAL A 290 32.67 21.21 -4.77
N PHE A 291 31.92 22.19 -4.20
CA PHE A 291 32.23 23.59 -4.31
C PHE A 291 33.00 24.06 -3.08
#